data_3da1c228fc9995e55f76bc59d2050f82
#
_entry.id   3da1c228fc9995e55f76bc59d2050f82
#
_cell.length_a   1.000
_cell.length_b   1.000
_cell.length_c   1.000
_cell.angle_alpha   90.00
_cell.angle_beta   90.00
_cell.angle_gamma   90.00
#
_symmetry.space_group_name_H-M   'P 1'
#
loop_
_entity.id
_entity.type
_entity.pdbx_description
1 polymer ?
#
loop_
_entity_poly.entity_id
_entity_poly.type
_entity_poly.pdbx_seq_one_letter_code
_entity_poly.pdbx_strand_id
1 'polypeptide(L)'
;MKLDTKEFEVRMGKSIDAYKNELDTVRAGRANPNVLSRINVDYYGSPTPINQIGSISVPDARTIVIQPWDSTTLKGIEKAILASDIGITPANDGKVIRLVFPQLTEDRRKELKKQVSKLGEDAKVAIRNIRRDAMDKSKDMKKNSEMTEDEQKISDKNVQDLTDKYIKEIDVITAAKEKEIMEI
;
A
#
# COMPACT_ATOMS: atom_id res chain seq x y z
N MET A 1 -36.88 -6.40 -8.05
CA MET A 1 -35.99 -5.43 -7.34
C MET A 1 -34.56 -5.69 -7.78
N LYS A 2 -33.79 -4.68 -8.19
CA LYS A 2 -32.40 -4.88 -8.65
C LYS A 2 -31.47 -5.10 -7.46
N LEU A 3 -30.38 -5.85 -7.64
CA LEU A 3 -29.32 -6.01 -6.65
C LEU A 3 -28.68 -4.65 -6.35
N ASP A 4 -28.56 -4.30 -5.10
CA ASP A 4 -27.75 -3.12 -4.69
C ASP A 4 -26.27 -3.50 -4.78
N THR A 5 -25.57 -2.91 -5.75
CA THR A 5 -24.15 -3.18 -5.98
C THR A 5 -23.21 -2.35 -5.09
N LYS A 6 -23.74 -1.35 -4.35
CA LYS A 6 -22.92 -0.45 -3.50
C LYS A 6 -22.16 -1.18 -2.41
N GLU A 7 -22.78 -2.20 -1.79
CA GLU A 7 -22.11 -3.02 -0.78
C GLU A 7 -20.86 -3.71 -1.36
N PHE A 8 -21.00 -4.29 -2.54
CA PHE A 8 -19.90 -4.98 -3.22
C PHE A 8 -18.85 -4.00 -3.73
N GLU A 9 -19.25 -2.83 -4.22
CA GLU A 9 -18.33 -1.77 -4.62
C GLU A 9 -17.46 -1.31 -3.43
N VAL A 10 -18.05 -1.10 -2.26
CA VAL A 10 -17.32 -0.76 -1.03
C VAL A 10 -16.34 -1.88 -0.64
N ARG A 11 -16.75 -3.15 -0.73
CA ARG A 11 -15.87 -4.30 -0.45
C ARG A 11 -14.71 -4.38 -1.44
N MET A 12 -14.95 -4.16 -2.73
CA MET A 12 -13.91 -4.11 -3.76
C MET A 12 -12.95 -2.94 -3.54
N GLY A 13 -13.45 -1.75 -3.18
CA GLY A 13 -12.63 -0.60 -2.81
C GLY A 13 -11.70 -0.89 -1.63
N LYS A 14 -12.21 -1.49 -0.56
CA LYS A 14 -11.39 -1.91 0.59
C LYS A 14 -10.31 -2.92 0.20
N SER A 15 -10.58 -3.81 -0.76
CA SER A 15 -9.57 -4.76 -1.26
C SER A 15 -8.46 -4.04 -2.04
N ILE A 16 -8.77 -2.99 -2.79
CA ILE A 16 -7.78 -2.12 -3.43
C ILE A 16 -6.94 -1.38 -2.40
N ASP A 17 -7.56 -0.82 -1.38
CA ASP A 17 -6.84 -0.11 -0.31
C ASP A 17 -5.89 -1.04 0.45
N ALA A 18 -6.34 -2.26 0.76
CA ALA A 18 -5.49 -3.29 1.35
C ALA A 18 -4.30 -3.64 0.44
N TYR A 19 -4.55 -3.81 -0.87
CA TYR A 19 -3.51 -4.07 -1.85
C TYR A 19 -2.49 -2.92 -1.94
N LYS A 20 -2.95 -1.67 -1.96
CA LYS A 20 -2.05 -0.48 -1.93
C LYS A 20 -1.18 -0.49 -0.68
N ASN A 21 -1.76 -0.77 0.49
CA ASN A 21 -1.01 -0.87 1.74
C ASN A 21 0.03 -2.01 1.72
N GLU A 22 -0.28 -3.16 1.13
CA GLU A 22 0.69 -4.24 0.96
C GLU A 22 1.82 -3.85 0.01
N LEU A 23 1.52 -3.17 -1.10
CA LEU A 23 2.54 -2.65 -2.02
C LEU A 23 3.48 -1.63 -1.36
N ASP A 24 2.99 -0.83 -0.42
CA ASP A 24 3.81 0.12 0.33
C ASP A 24 4.82 -0.58 1.25
N THR A 25 4.57 -1.84 1.64
CA THR A 25 5.54 -2.65 2.38
C THR A 25 6.66 -3.18 1.49
N VAL A 26 6.45 -3.25 0.18
CA VAL A 26 7.46 -3.69 -0.79
C VAL A 26 8.48 -2.56 -0.98
N ARG A 27 9.61 -2.71 -0.31
CA ARG A 27 10.70 -1.71 -0.34
C ARG A 27 11.45 -1.80 -1.67
N ALA A 28 11.19 -0.87 -2.56
CA ALA A 28 11.82 -0.81 -3.89
C ALA A 28 13.19 -0.09 -3.87
N GLY A 29 13.86 0.04 -2.72
CA GLY A 29 15.15 0.75 -2.62
C GLY A 29 15.04 2.27 -2.74
N ARG A 30 13.81 2.80 -2.90
CA ARG A 30 13.53 4.23 -2.96
C ARG A 30 13.29 4.80 -1.57
N ALA A 31 13.85 5.96 -1.31
CA ALA A 31 13.63 6.69 -0.08
C ALA A 31 12.16 7.14 0.04
N ASN A 32 11.37 6.48 0.88
CA ASN A 32 9.99 6.84 1.15
C ASN A 32 9.86 7.36 2.60
N PRO A 33 9.50 8.63 2.81
CA PRO A 33 9.34 9.22 4.13
C PRO A 33 8.32 8.48 5.01
N ASN A 34 7.34 7.80 4.42
CA ASN A 34 6.31 7.06 5.15
C ASN A 34 6.88 5.92 6.02
N VAL A 35 8.09 5.42 5.72
CA VAL A 35 8.73 4.41 6.57
C VAL A 35 9.03 4.94 7.97
N LEU A 36 9.20 6.24 8.11
CA LEU A 36 9.49 6.91 9.38
C LEU A 36 8.23 7.18 10.22
N SER A 37 7.05 7.19 9.61
CA SER A 37 5.79 7.48 10.32
C SER A 37 5.42 6.43 11.37
N ARG A 38 5.99 5.23 11.27
CA ARG A 38 5.79 4.11 12.21
C ARG A 38 6.83 4.08 13.33
N ILE A 39 7.84 4.94 13.28
CA ILE A 39 8.91 4.98 14.28
C ILE A 39 8.59 6.07 15.27
N ASN A 40 8.42 5.67 16.54
CA ASN A 40 8.23 6.59 17.65
C ASN A 40 9.54 6.80 18.37
N VAL A 41 9.79 8.03 18.72
CA VAL A 41 10.93 8.47 19.55
C VAL A 41 10.40 8.93 20.88
N ASP A 42 11.11 8.62 21.96
CA ASP A 42 10.80 9.18 23.26
C ASP A 42 11.14 10.70 23.24
N TYR A 43 10.09 11.51 23.19
CA TYR A 43 10.18 12.96 23.21
C TYR A 43 9.60 13.46 24.53
N TYR A 44 10.47 13.84 25.46
CA TYR A 44 10.11 14.28 26.82
C TYR A 44 9.16 13.32 27.56
N GLY A 45 9.42 12.00 27.46
CA GLY A 45 8.62 10.96 28.13
C GLY A 45 7.35 10.53 27.36
N SER A 46 7.13 11.06 26.16
CA SER A 46 6.01 10.64 25.28
C SER A 46 6.50 10.04 23.99
N PRO A 47 5.99 8.86 23.57
CA PRO A 47 6.32 8.27 22.27
C PRO A 47 5.72 9.14 21.17
N THR A 48 6.57 9.83 20.41
CA THR A 48 6.17 10.78 19.37
C THR A 48 6.74 10.34 18.03
N PRO A 49 5.94 10.31 16.94
CA PRO A 49 6.41 9.98 15.59
C PRO A 49 7.49 10.97 15.12
N ILE A 50 8.50 10.48 14.38
CA ILE A 50 9.63 11.30 13.90
C ILE A 50 9.17 12.53 13.10
N ASN A 51 8.09 12.38 12.30
CA ASN A 51 7.54 13.47 11.48
C ASN A 51 6.95 14.64 12.31
N GLN A 52 6.73 14.45 13.60
CA GLN A 52 6.23 15.50 14.51
C GLN A 52 7.35 16.22 15.29
N ILE A 53 8.58 15.72 15.24
CA ILE A 53 9.71 16.28 15.98
C ILE A 53 10.81 16.84 15.09
N GLY A 54 10.63 16.77 13.77
CA GLY A 54 11.60 17.29 12.82
C GLY A 54 11.04 17.39 11.39
N SER A 55 11.77 18.09 10.54
CA SER A 55 11.52 18.16 9.11
C SER A 55 12.15 16.96 8.42
N ILE A 56 11.38 16.33 7.52
CA ILE A 56 11.85 15.21 6.69
C ILE A 56 11.91 15.68 5.26
N SER A 57 13.07 15.54 4.62
CA SER A 57 13.29 15.86 3.21
C SER A 57 13.91 14.68 2.46
N VAL A 58 13.65 14.59 1.17
CA VAL A 58 14.17 13.57 0.26
C VAL A 58 14.92 14.28 -0.86
N PRO A 59 16.21 14.61 -0.63
CA PRO A 59 17.00 15.35 -1.62
C PRO A 59 17.28 14.56 -2.89
N ASP A 60 17.31 13.25 -2.81
CA ASP A 60 17.47 12.34 -3.93
C ASP A 60 16.66 11.05 -3.75
N ALA A 61 16.61 10.21 -4.79
CA ALA A 61 15.77 9.00 -4.79
C ALA A 61 16.11 7.98 -3.71
N ARG A 62 17.26 8.09 -3.05
CA ARG A 62 17.76 7.10 -2.08
C ARG A 62 18.15 7.66 -0.73
N THR A 63 18.01 8.95 -0.53
CA THR A 63 18.41 9.61 0.71
C THR A 63 17.23 10.27 1.39
N ILE A 64 17.02 9.95 2.66
CA ILE A 64 16.13 10.71 3.54
C ILE A 64 17.01 11.52 4.50
N VAL A 65 16.70 12.78 4.64
CA VAL A 65 17.33 13.68 5.61
C VAL A 65 16.29 14.09 6.65
N ILE A 66 16.59 13.80 7.90
CA ILE A 66 15.78 14.17 9.06
C ILE A 66 16.49 15.30 9.79
N GLN A 67 15.86 16.45 9.86
CA GLN A 67 16.33 17.60 10.59
C GLN A 67 15.41 17.88 11.78
N PRO A 68 15.80 17.47 13.00
CA PRO A 68 14.98 17.72 14.17
C PRO A 68 14.96 19.22 14.51
N TRP A 69 13.89 19.69 15.08
CA TRP A 69 13.78 21.06 15.58
C TRP A 69 14.62 21.28 16.83
N ASP A 70 14.84 20.23 17.60
CA ASP A 70 15.69 20.21 18.79
C ASP A 70 16.85 19.22 18.59
N SER A 71 18.07 19.74 18.58
CA SER A 71 19.29 18.96 18.40
C SER A 71 19.53 17.91 19.51
N THR A 72 18.92 18.09 20.68
CA THR A 72 19.03 17.12 21.77
C THR A 72 18.35 15.79 21.45
N THR A 73 17.38 15.80 20.53
CA THR A 73 16.63 14.61 20.11
C THR A 73 17.37 13.74 19.09
N LEU A 74 18.47 14.23 18.49
CA LEU A 74 19.23 13.50 17.45
C LEU A 74 19.60 12.08 17.89
N LYS A 75 20.16 11.93 19.10
CA LYS A 75 20.54 10.61 19.64
C LYS A 75 19.33 9.69 19.86
N GLY A 76 18.21 10.26 20.27
CA GLY A 76 16.95 9.53 20.45
C GLY A 76 16.40 9.02 19.11
N ILE A 77 16.42 9.87 18.09
CA ILE A 77 15.99 9.52 16.73
C ILE A 77 16.90 8.42 16.14
N GLU A 78 18.21 8.60 16.26
CA GLU A 78 19.19 7.61 15.79
C GLU A 78 18.98 6.25 16.44
N LYS A 79 18.81 6.21 17.77
CA LYS A 79 18.55 4.99 18.51
C LYS A 79 17.23 4.33 18.12
N ALA A 80 16.17 5.12 17.92
CA ALA A 80 14.87 4.61 17.49
C ALA A 80 14.92 4.01 16.08
N ILE A 81 15.68 4.62 15.16
CA ILE A 81 15.88 4.11 13.80
C ILE A 81 16.68 2.80 13.83
N LEU A 82 17.75 2.72 14.63
CA LEU A 82 18.55 1.51 14.79
C LEU A 82 17.74 0.34 15.40
N ALA A 83 16.82 0.66 16.32
CA ALA A 83 15.94 -0.32 16.94
C ALA A 83 14.77 -0.76 16.03
N SER A 84 14.53 -0.02 14.95
CA SER A 84 13.46 -0.30 13.99
C SER A 84 13.87 -1.38 12.99
N ASP A 85 12.88 -1.94 12.30
CA ASP A 85 13.07 -2.95 11.26
C ASP A 85 13.43 -2.37 9.88
N ILE A 86 13.77 -1.07 9.81
CA ILE A 86 14.15 -0.43 8.54
C ILE A 86 15.43 -1.05 7.96
N GLY A 87 16.35 -1.51 8.81
CA GLY A 87 17.58 -2.17 8.37
C GLY A 87 18.58 -1.22 7.70
N ILE A 88 18.51 0.09 7.98
CA ILE A 88 19.41 1.12 7.45
C ILE A 88 20.12 1.78 8.61
N THR A 89 21.44 1.89 8.50
CA THR A 89 22.24 2.58 9.51
C THR A 89 22.15 4.10 9.32
N PRO A 90 21.63 4.85 10.31
CA PRO A 90 21.57 6.29 10.23
C PRO A 90 22.97 6.90 10.32
N ALA A 91 23.27 7.91 9.48
CA ALA A 91 24.46 8.74 9.56
C ALA A 91 24.08 10.07 10.24
N ASN A 92 24.69 10.35 11.39
CA ASN A 92 24.45 11.57 12.18
C ASN A 92 25.64 12.52 12.01
N ASP A 93 25.39 13.73 11.51
CA ASP A 93 26.41 14.78 11.35
C ASP A 93 26.35 15.88 12.46
N GLY A 94 25.55 15.66 13.50
CA GLY A 94 25.37 16.59 14.62
C GLY A 94 24.28 17.65 14.39
N LYS A 95 23.71 17.74 13.20
CA LYS A 95 22.60 18.64 12.84
C LYS A 95 21.43 17.90 12.22
N VAL A 96 21.72 16.91 11.37
CA VAL A 96 20.73 16.11 10.67
C VAL A 96 21.12 14.64 10.72
N ILE A 97 20.11 13.78 10.53
CA ILE A 97 20.30 12.35 10.35
C ILE A 97 20.01 12.02 8.90
N ARG A 98 20.96 11.34 8.24
CA ARG A 98 20.83 10.88 6.86
C ARG A 98 20.61 9.37 6.82
N LEU A 99 19.61 8.95 6.07
CA LEU A 99 19.33 7.55 5.78
C LEU A 99 19.60 7.30 4.30
N VAL A 100 20.63 6.53 3.99
CA VAL A 100 20.97 6.19 2.60
C VAL A 100 20.50 4.77 2.32
N PHE A 101 19.56 4.64 1.40
CA PHE A 101 19.03 3.37 0.96
C PHE A 101 20.01 2.72 -0.05
N PRO A 102 20.42 1.45 0.17
CA PRO A 102 21.34 0.78 -0.74
C PRO A 102 20.69 0.57 -2.11
N GLN A 103 21.51 0.54 -3.16
CA GLN A 103 21.04 0.17 -4.50
C GLN A 103 20.57 -1.28 -4.51
N LEU A 104 19.43 -1.51 -5.15
CA LEU A 104 18.96 -2.85 -5.42
C LEU A 104 19.83 -3.48 -6.53
N THR A 105 20.26 -4.72 -6.31
CA THR A 105 20.86 -5.53 -7.37
C THR A 105 19.79 -5.90 -8.41
N GLU A 106 20.20 -6.22 -9.65
CA GLU A 106 19.26 -6.66 -10.68
C GLU A 106 18.44 -7.89 -10.24
N ASP A 107 19.08 -8.83 -9.56
CA ASP A 107 18.40 -10.03 -9.06
C ASP A 107 17.32 -9.66 -8.02
N ARG A 108 17.65 -8.72 -7.12
CA ARG A 108 16.67 -8.27 -6.12
C ARG A 108 15.51 -7.51 -6.76
N ARG A 109 15.74 -6.72 -7.81
CA ARG A 109 14.65 -6.08 -8.58
C ARG A 109 13.74 -7.12 -9.23
N LYS A 110 14.30 -8.18 -9.82
CA LYS A 110 13.52 -9.29 -10.42
C LYS A 110 12.67 -10.02 -9.37
N GLU A 111 13.22 -10.26 -8.17
CA GLU A 111 12.48 -10.85 -7.06
C GLU A 111 11.31 -9.97 -6.60
N LEU A 112 11.57 -8.67 -6.39
CA LEU A 112 10.54 -7.72 -6.00
C LEU A 112 9.46 -7.60 -7.06
N LYS A 113 9.81 -7.59 -8.34
CA LYS A 113 8.85 -7.61 -9.44
C LYS A 113 7.95 -8.83 -9.38
N LYS A 114 8.50 -10.03 -9.15
CA LYS A 114 7.72 -11.26 -8.98
C LYS A 114 6.79 -11.17 -7.76
N GLN A 115 7.27 -10.60 -6.67
CA GLN A 115 6.46 -10.40 -5.46
C GLN A 115 5.30 -9.46 -5.73
N VAL A 116 5.52 -8.32 -6.39
CA VAL A 116 4.47 -7.36 -6.76
C VAL A 116 3.44 -8.00 -7.69
N SER A 117 3.89 -8.74 -8.71
CA SER A 117 3.00 -9.46 -9.63
C SER A 117 2.13 -10.48 -8.87
N LYS A 118 2.70 -11.21 -7.90
CA LYS A 118 1.92 -12.15 -7.07
C LYS A 118 0.88 -11.45 -6.22
N LEU A 119 1.24 -10.34 -5.54
CA LEU A 119 0.29 -9.54 -4.76
C LEU A 119 -0.85 -9.01 -5.64
N GLY A 120 -0.56 -8.61 -6.87
CA GLY A 120 -1.56 -8.20 -7.86
C GLY A 120 -2.54 -9.32 -8.21
N GLU A 121 -2.04 -10.55 -8.42
CA GLU A 121 -2.91 -11.70 -8.66
C GLU A 121 -3.77 -12.06 -7.43
N ASP A 122 -3.20 -12.01 -6.24
CA ASP A 122 -3.94 -12.26 -4.99
C ASP A 122 -5.06 -11.21 -4.79
N ALA A 123 -4.80 -9.95 -5.10
CA ALA A 123 -5.81 -8.90 -5.09
C ALA A 123 -6.93 -9.14 -6.12
N LYS A 124 -6.59 -9.58 -7.34
CA LYS A 124 -7.60 -9.96 -8.36
C LYS A 124 -8.45 -11.15 -7.91
N VAL A 125 -7.85 -12.12 -7.22
CA VAL A 125 -8.60 -13.26 -6.64
C VAL A 125 -9.61 -12.75 -5.62
N ALA A 126 -9.24 -11.79 -4.75
CA ALA A 126 -10.17 -11.17 -3.80
C ALA A 126 -11.36 -10.49 -4.51
N ILE A 127 -11.10 -9.72 -5.58
CA ILE A 127 -12.15 -9.10 -6.39
C ILE A 127 -13.06 -10.15 -7.04
N ARG A 128 -12.50 -11.24 -7.60
CA ARG A 128 -13.28 -12.34 -8.19
C ARG A 128 -14.15 -13.06 -7.14
N ASN A 129 -13.70 -13.19 -5.91
CA ASN A 129 -14.49 -13.78 -4.82
C ASN A 129 -15.67 -12.87 -4.45
N ILE A 130 -15.44 -11.55 -4.33
CA ILE A 130 -16.53 -10.59 -4.09
C ILE A 130 -17.57 -10.64 -5.24
N ARG A 131 -17.12 -10.77 -6.48
CA ARG A 131 -18.02 -10.99 -7.63
C ARG A 131 -18.87 -12.25 -7.46
N ARG A 132 -18.26 -13.37 -7.04
CA ARG A 132 -19.01 -14.62 -6.79
C ARG A 132 -20.09 -14.42 -5.75
N ASP A 133 -19.75 -13.80 -4.63
CA ASP A 133 -20.72 -13.48 -3.57
C ASP A 133 -21.89 -12.66 -4.12
N ALA A 134 -21.62 -11.65 -4.96
CA ALA A 134 -22.64 -10.80 -5.58
C ALA A 134 -23.55 -11.60 -6.54
N MET A 135 -22.95 -12.47 -7.37
CA MET A 135 -23.67 -13.33 -8.31
C MET A 135 -24.55 -14.36 -7.58
N ASP A 136 -24.06 -14.92 -6.48
CA ASP A 136 -24.83 -15.88 -5.68
C ASP A 136 -25.99 -15.17 -4.97
N LYS A 137 -25.78 -13.98 -4.43
CA LYS A 137 -26.88 -13.15 -3.87
C LYS A 137 -27.93 -12.81 -4.93
N SER A 138 -27.53 -12.48 -6.17
CA SER A 138 -28.42 -12.22 -7.30
C SER A 138 -29.29 -13.46 -7.64
N LYS A 139 -28.68 -14.66 -7.65
CA LYS A 139 -29.40 -15.92 -7.86
C LYS A 139 -30.40 -16.24 -6.76
N ASP A 140 -30.00 -16.01 -5.49
CA ASP A 140 -30.87 -16.25 -4.33
C ASP A 140 -32.07 -15.31 -4.35
N MET A 141 -31.90 -14.03 -4.67
CA MET A 141 -32.99 -13.06 -4.83
C MET A 141 -33.97 -13.49 -5.92
N LYS A 142 -33.48 -14.03 -7.06
CA LYS A 142 -34.34 -14.60 -8.10
C LYS A 142 -35.10 -15.81 -7.59
N LYS A 143 -34.41 -16.75 -6.91
CA LYS A 143 -35.04 -17.96 -6.35
C LYS A 143 -36.13 -17.64 -5.35
N ASN A 144 -35.96 -16.57 -4.57
CA ASN A 144 -36.95 -16.08 -3.61
C ASN A 144 -38.04 -15.22 -4.25
N SER A 145 -38.07 -15.08 -5.58
CA SER A 145 -39.03 -14.25 -6.32
C SER A 145 -38.95 -12.74 -5.99
N GLU A 146 -37.84 -12.28 -5.43
CA GLU A 146 -37.57 -10.87 -5.14
C GLU A 146 -37.07 -10.11 -6.39
N MET A 147 -36.63 -10.86 -7.42
CA MET A 147 -36.04 -10.35 -8.66
C MET A 147 -36.54 -11.13 -9.87
N THR A 148 -36.83 -10.41 -10.94
CA THR A 148 -37.15 -11.01 -12.23
C THR A 148 -35.89 -11.48 -12.96
N GLU A 149 -36.05 -12.31 -14.01
CA GLU A 149 -34.90 -12.77 -14.82
C GLU A 149 -34.20 -11.63 -15.54
N ASP A 150 -34.93 -10.65 -16.03
CA ASP A 150 -34.34 -9.49 -16.72
C ASP A 150 -33.63 -8.56 -15.73
N GLU A 151 -34.16 -8.38 -14.53
CA GLU A 151 -33.49 -7.65 -13.45
C GLU A 151 -32.21 -8.36 -13.00
N GLN A 152 -32.19 -9.69 -12.96
CA GLN A 152 -30.99 -10.48 -12.69
C GLN A 152 -29.93 -10.25 -13.76
N LYS A 153 -30.25 -10.35 -15.04
CA LYS A 153 -29.32 -10.12 -16.15
C LYS A 153 -28.69 -8.72 -16.06
N ILE A 154 -29.48 -7.70 -15.75
CA ILE A 154 -28.98 -6.33 -15.57
C ILE A 154 -28.04 -6.25 -14.37
N SER A 155 -28.42 -6.87 -13.25
CA SER A 155 -27.61 -6.88 -12.02
C SER A 155 -26.28 -7.61 -12.24
N ASP A 156 -26.31 -8.75 -12.87
CA ASP A 156 -25.12 -9.57 -13.20
C ASP A 156 -24.17 -8.80 -14.14
N LYS A 157 -24.71 -8.06 -15.12
CA LYS A 157 -23.91 -7.17 -15.98
C LYS A 157 -23.26 -6.05 -15.17
N ASN A 158 -24.01 -5.38 -14.30
CA ASN A 158 -23.46 -4.30 -13.46
C ASN A 158 -22.33 -4.81 -12.54
N VAL A 159 -22.49 -6.02 -11.96
CA VAL A 159 -21.46 -6.66 -11.14
C VAL A 159 -20.22 -7.00 -11.98
N GLN A 160 -20.42 -7.46 -13.23
CA GLN A 160 -19.31 -7.74 -14.14
C GLN A 160 -18.57 -6.45 -14.52
N ASP A 161 -19.27 -5.40 -14.92
CA ASP A 161 -18.67 -4.11 -15.27
C ASP A 161 -17.90 -3.52 -14.09
N LEU A 162 -18.42 -3.65 -12.87
CA LEU A 162 -17.75 -3.24 -11.64
C LEU A 162 -16.46 -4.05 -11.41
N THR A 163 -16.53 -5.36 -11.59
CA THR A 163 -15.37 -6.27 -11.46
C THR A 163 -14.27 -5.91 -12.42
N ASP A 164 -14.62 -5.68 -13.69
CA ASP A 164 -13.66 -5.35 -14.76
C ASP A 164 -12.97 -4.00 -14.48
N LYS A 165 -13.72 -3.01 -13.96
CA LYS A 165 -13.17 -1.73 -13.51
C LYS A 165 -12.08 -1.92 -12.45
N TYR A 166 -12.35 -2.70 -11.40
CA TYR A 166 -11.42 -2.90 -10.30
C TYR A 166 -10.23 -3.79 -10.68
N ILE A 167 -10.42 -4.80 -11.53
CA ILE A 167 -9.31 -5.60 -12.06
C ILE A 167 -8.37 -4.72 -12.89
N LYS A 168 -8.91 -3.85 -13.74
CA LYS A 168 -8.11 -2.91 -14.53
C LYS A 168 -7.35 -1.92 -13.63
N GLU A 169 -7.96 -1.47 -12.54
CA GLU A 169 -7.27 -0.61 -11.56
C GLU A 169 -6.09 -1.33 -10.91
N ILE A 170 -6.26 -2.61 -10.53
CA ILE A 170 -5.15 -3.44 -10.00
C ILE A 170 -4.04 -3.57 -11.03
N ASP A 171 -4.35 -3.83 -12.31
CA ASP A 171 -3.34 -3.95 -13.37
C ASP A 171 -2.53 -2.65 -13.53
N VAL A 172 -3.19 -1.50 -13.50
CA VAL A 172 -2.53 -0.19 -13.59
C VAL A 172 -1.60 0.05 -12.40
N ILE A 173 -2.07 -0.23 -11.17
CA ILE A 173 -1.28 -0.07 -9.95
C ILE A 173 -0.06 -1.02 -9.97
N THR A 174 -0.26 -2.28 -10.36
CA THR A 174 0.80 -3.29 -10.47
C THR A 174 1.86 -2.85 -11.47
N ALA A 175 1.45 -2.46 -12.68
CA ALA A 175 2.37 -2.01 -13.71
C ALA A 175 3.16 -0.77 -13.31
N ALA A 176 2.52 0.19 -12.64
CA ALA A 176 3.19 1.38 -12.12
C ALA A 176 4.26 1.02 -11.08
N LYS A 177 3.96 0.08 -10.16
CA LYS A 177 4.92 -0.37 -9.14
C LYS A 177 6.05 -1.19 -9.73
N GLU A 178 5.79 -2.06 -10.70
CA GLU A 178 6.83 -2.80 -11.41
C GLU A 178 7.79 -1.85 -12.15
N LYS A 179 7.25 -0.82 -12.80
CA LYS A 179 8.05 0.21 -13.47
C LYS A 179 8.92 0.97 -12.46
N GLU A 180 8.34 1.41 -11.33
CA GLU A 180 9.07 2.05 -10.23
C GLU A 180 10.28 1.22 -9.78
N ILE A 181 10.11 -0.10 -9.59
CA ILE A 181 11.18 -1.01 -9.16
C ILE A 181 12.29 -1.12 -10.20
N MET A 182 11.97 -1.03 -11.49
CA MET A 182 12.94 -1.19 -12.57
C MET A 182 13.68 0.10 -12.91
N GLU A 183 13.13 1.27 -12.62
CA GLU A 183 13.72 2.59 -12.92
C GLU A 183 14.69 3.12 -11.85
N ILE A 184 14.88 2.40 -10.75
CA ILE A 184 15.78 2.80 -9.64
C ILE A 184 17.24 2.29 -9.90
#